data_5417ebd1cef16f68d012ae6b5ecf4151
#
_entry.id   5417ebd1cef16f68d012ae6b5ecf4151
#
_cell.length_a   1.000
_cell.length_b   1.000
_cell.length_c   1.000
_cell.angle_alpha   90.00
_cell.angle_beta   90.00
_cell.angle_gamma   90.00
#
_symmetry.space_group_name_H-M   'P 1'
#
loop_
_entity.id
_entity.type
_entity.pdbx_description
1 polymer ?
#
loop_
_entity_poly.entity_id
_entity_poly.type
_entity_poly.pdbx_seq_one_letter_code
_entity_poly.pdbx_strand_id
1 'polypeptide(L)'
;MTKNFSNKDIILGYGKYKTYPGLLNKLIRFDTFLIAIQYFSFSLNSLTYMGVGRNLAYKKELFFKNKGFANHLHIPSGDDDLFINEISSNENVSINLRNTSFTVSEPESNYYDWIKQKRRHLTTSKLYKPQIKLLLALYPLSNIIFWLSIILLFVFNFSQNILIAILLIRLLNSYISNYFLMKKLDVFDLYLIHPLLEFIHLINQFIFHFFNIISKKNTWN
;
A
#
# COMPACT_ATOMS: atom_id res chain seq x y z
N MET A 1 11.81 -17.52 -6.12
CA MET A 1 10.42 -17.35 -6.57
C MET A 1 9.87 -18.52 -7.38
N THR A 2 10.56 -18.98 -8.40
CA THR A 2 10.07 -19.98 -9.38
C THR A 2 9.61 -21.33 -8.79
N LYS A 3 10.16 -21.79 -7.66
CA LYS A 3 9.73 -23.04 -6.99
C LYS A 3 8.29 -22.99 -6.42
N ASN A 4 7.63 -21.83 -6.41
CA ASN A 4 6.29 -21.66 -5.82
C ASN A 4 5.16 -21.68 -6.86
N PHE A 5 5.47 -21.92 -8.16
CA PHE A 5 4.46 -22.03 -9.21
C PHE A 5 3.74 -23.40 -9.26
N SER A 6 3.91 -24.28 -8.27
CA SER A 6 3.41 -25.66 -8.36
C SER A 6 1.93 -25.77 -8.78
N ASN A 7 1.07 -24.88 -8.30
CA ASN A 7 -0.38 -24.87 -8.67
C ASN A 7 -0.93 -23.45 -8.84
N LYS A 8 -0.10 -22.44 -8.96
CA LYS A 8 -0.50 -21.04 -9.11
C LYS A 8 0.22 -20.41 -10.30
N ASP A 9 -0.37 -19.37 -10.85
CA ASP A 9 0.14 -18.71 -12.05
C ASP A 9 0.74 -17.34 -11.77
N ILE A 10 0.42 -16.77 -10.60
CA ILE A 10 0.87 -15.46 -10.14
C ILE A 10 1.46 -15.60 -8.73
N ILE A 11 2.61 -14.97 -8.48
CA ILE A 11 3.24 -14.89 -7.17
C ILE A 11 3.45 -13.44 -6.81
N LEU A 12 2.79 -13.00 -5.75
CA LEU A 12 3.00 -11.67 -5.16
C LEU A 12 4.11 -11.75 -4.12
N GLY A 13 5.12 -10.92 -4.26
CA GLY A 13 6.21 -10.78 -3.30
C GLY A 13 6.29 -9.39 -2.69
N TYR A 14 7.17 -9.20 -1.71
CA TYR A 14 7.42 -7.92 -1.06
C TYR A 14 8.67 -7.25 -1.64
N GLY A 15 8.48 -6.09 -2.26
CA GLY A 15 9.56 -5.22 -2.74
C GLY A 15 9.85 -4.13 -1.72
N LYS A 16 10.80 -4.36 -0.82
CA LYS A 16 11.20 -3.38 0.18
C LYS A 16 12.16 -2.33 -0.36
N TYR A 17 12.26 -1.20 0.34
CA TYR A 17 13.31 -0.21 0.08
C TYR A 17 14.49 -0.37 1.04
N LYS A 18 15.67 0.00 0.55
CA LYS A 18 16.89 0.03 1.35
C LYS A 18 16.77 1.02 2.50
N THR A 19 17.34 0.64 3.64
CA THR A 19 17.31 1.47 4.85
C THR A 19 18.40 2.52 4.78
N TYR A 20 18.00 3.78 4.91
CA TYR A 20 18.86 4.94 5.04
C TYR A 20 18.44 5.77 6.26
N PRO A 21 19.33 6.59 6.83
CA PRO A 21 18.96 7.53 7.86
C PRO A 21 18.00 8.62 7.33
N GLY A 22 17.21 9.23 8.23
CA GLY A 22 16.33 10.34 7.91
C GLY A 22 14.85 9.98 7.86
N LEU A 23 14.01 10.99 8.02
CA LEU A 23 12.55 10.85 8.12
C LEU A 23 11.93 10.40 6.80
N LEU A 24 12.39 10.93 5.66
CA LEU A 24 11.87 10.57 4.35
C LEU A 24 11.98 9.07 4.07
N ASN A 25 13.15 8.47 4.35
CA ASN A 25 13.34 7.04 4.17
C ASN A 25 12.39 6.21 5.05
N LYS A 26 12.21 6.63 6.31
CA LYS A 26 11.25 5.97 7.22
C LYS A 26 9.81 6.07 6.70
N LEU A 27 9.41 7.23 6.15
CA LEU A 27 8.09 7.42 5.55
C LEU A 27 7.88 6.57 4.30
N ILE A 28 8.86 6.53 3.39
CA ILE A 28 8.79 5.69 2.17
C ILE A 28 8.67 4.21 2.53
N ARG A 29 9.45 3.74 3.50
CA ARG A 29 9.42 2.34 3.95
C ARG A 29 8.13 2.01 4.67
N PHE A 30 7.61 2.92 5.50
CA PHE A 30 6.34 2.75 6.20
C PHE A 30 5.14 2.73 5.23
N ASP A 31 5.11 3.65 4.26
CA ASP A 31 4.11 3.66 3.20
C ASP A 31 4.12 2.37 2.38
N THR A 32 5.32 1.87 2.03
CA THR A 32 5.49 0.60 1.32
C THR A 32 5.01 -0.59 2.15
N PHE A 33 5.24 -0.56 3.46
CA PHE A 33 4.73 -1.56 4.40
C PHE A 33 3.20 -1.57 4.44
N LEU A 34 2.54 -0.41 4.55
CA LEU A 34 1.08 -0.31 4.56
C LEU A 34 0.46 -0.82 3.24
N ILE A 35 1.03 -0.45 2.10
CA ILE A 35 0.60 -0.95 0.79
C ILE A 35 0.77 -2.47 0.70
N ALA A 36 1.88 -3.01 1.23
CA ALA A 36 2.13 -4.45 1.22
C ALA A 36 1.09 -5.21 2.06
N ILE A 37 0.80 -4.76 3.28
CA ILE A 37 -0.26 -5.34 4.10
C ILE A 37 -1.58 -5.34 3.33
N GLN A 38 -1.89 -4.24 2.67
CA GLN A 38 -3.14 -4.06 1.95
C GLN A 38 -3.28 -5.07 0.81
N TYR A 39 -2.35 -5.10 -0.17
CA TYR A 39 -2.51 -6.01 -1.30
C TYR A 39 -2.35 -7.50 -0.91
N PHE A 40 -1.56 -7.83 0.11
CA PHE A 40 -1.50 -9.19 0.62
C PHE A 40 -2.81 -9.61 1.30
N SER A 41 -3.38 -8.74 2.15
CA SER A 41 -4.65 -9.02 2.82
C SER A 41 -5.80 -9.21 1.83
N PHE A 42 -5.87 -8.37 0.81
CA PHE A 42 -6.85 -8.52 -0.27
C PHE A 42 -6.65 -9.83 -1.02
N SER A 43 -5.42 -10.18 -1.37
CA SER A 43 -5.12 -11.42 -2.07
C SER A 43 -5.42 -12.66 -1.24
N LEU A 44 -5.19 -12.64 0.07
CA LEU A 44 -5.57 -13.71 0.99
C LEU A 44 -7.09 -13.93 1.06
N ASN A 45 -7.87 -12.89 0.80
CA ASN A 45 -9.33 -12.91 0.74
C ASN A 45 -9.87 -13.04 -0.70
N SER A 46 -9.07 -13.51 -1.64
CA SER A 46 -9.45 -13.70 -3.05
C SER A 46 -9.89 -12.42 -3.77
N LEU A 47 -9.42 -11.27 -3.30
CA LEU A 47 -9.70 -9.94 -3.84
C LEU A 47 -8.43 -9.30 -4.42
N THR A 48 -7.59 -10.10 -5.07
CA THR A 48 -6.34 -9.60 -5.66
C THR A 48 -6.64 -8.47 -6.64
N TYR A 49 -6.01 -7.32 -6.45
CA TYR A 49 -6.23 -6.13 -7.28
C TYR A 49 -4.93 -5.50 -7.79
N MET A 50 -3.78 -5.87 -7.21
CA MET A 50 -2.48 -5.39 -7.63
C MET A 50 -1.35 -6.34 -7.25
N GLY A 51 -0.23 -6.18 -7.91
CA GLY A 51 1.09 -6.64 -7.48
C GLY A 51 2.05 -5.46 -7.52
N VAL A 52 3.26 -5.64 -7.02
CA VAL A 52 4.32 -4.62 -7.11
C VAL A 52 5.40 -5.15 -8.05
N GLY A 53 5.60 -4.48 -9.18
CA GLY A 53 6.52 -4.91 -10.24
C GLY A 53 7.95 -5.20 -9.77
N ARG A 54 8.37 -4.56 -8.68
CA ARG A 54 9.67 -4.82 -8.04
C ARG A 54 9.82 -6.23 -7.47
N ASN A 55 8.72 -6.92 -7.16
CA ASN A 55 8.73 -8.31 -6.67
C ASN A 55 7.43 -9.04 -7.07
N LEU A 56 7.26 -9.25 -8.35
CA LEU A 56 6.12 -9.90 -8.97
C LEU A 56 6.59 -10.97 -9.94
N ALA A 57 5.93 -12.13 -9.94
CA ALA A 57 6.16 -13.15 -10.94
C ALA A 57 4.82 -13.70 -11.43
N TYR A 58 4.75 -13.99 -12.72
CA TYR A 58 3.61 -14.65 -13.36
C TYR A 58 4.07 -15.54 -14.50
N LYS A 59 3.25 -16.53 -14.85
CA LYS A 59 3.53 -17.42 -15.97
C LYS A 59 3.46 -16.66 -17.29
N LYS A 60 4.39 -16.93 -18.18
CA LYS A 60 4.51 -16.31 -19.51
C LYS A 60 3.23 -16.48 -20.35
N GLU A 61 2.56 -17.62 -20.19
CA GLU A 61 1.31 -17.95 -20.89
C GLU A 61 0.19 -16.94 -20.53
N LEU A 62 0.10 -16.51 -19.25
CA LEU A 62 -0.88 -15.50 -18.85
C LEU A 62 -0.64 -14.14 -19.54
N PHE A 63 0.63 -13.77 -19.71
CA PHE A 63 0.98 -12.52 -20.37
C PHE A 63 0.50 -12.52 -21.83
N PHE A 64 0.80 -13.58 -22.59
CA PHE A 64 0.37 -13.67 -23.99
C PHE A 64 -1.14 -13.86 -24.14
N LYS A 65 -1.77 -14.67 -23.28
CA LYS A 65 -3.22 -14.86 -23.27
C LYS A 65 -3.98 -13.55 -23.08
N ASN A 66 -3.43 -12.64 -22.26
CA ASN A 66 -4.02 -11.32 -22.00
C ASN A 66 -3.54 -10.24 -22.98
N LYS A 67 -2.83 -10.59 -24.06
CA LYS A 67 -2.23 -9.65 -25.03
C LYS A 67 -1.25 -8.67 -24.38
N GLY A 68 -0.55 -9.10 -23.34
CA GLY A 68 0.41 -8.28 -22.59
C GLY A 68 -0.23 -7.07 -21.95
N PHE A 69 0.34 -5.89 -22.15
CA PHE A 69 -0.13 -4.61 -21.61
C PHE A 69 -1.03 -3.82 -22.59
N ALA A 70 -1.54 -4.47 -23.65
CA ALA A 70 -2.24 -3.77 -24.74
C ALA A 70 -3.41 -2.90 -24.23
N ASN A 71 -4.11 -3.33 -23.18
CA ASN A 71 -5.24 -2.59 -22.62
C ASN A 71 -4.82 -1.32 -21.85
N HIS A 72 -3.53 -1.18 -21.51
CA HIS A 72 -3.01 -0.13 -20.62
C HIS A 72 -1.90 0.73 -21.25
N LEU A 73 -1.54 0.52 -22.53
CA LEU A 73 -0.45 1.23 -23.19
C LEU A 73 -0.58 2.76 -23.18
N HIS A 74 -1.81 3.26 -23.05
CA HIS A 74 -2.08 4.72 -22.98
C HIS A 74 -1.92 5.31 -21.56
N ILE A 75 -1.59 4.46 -20.57
CA ILE A 75 -1.46 4.87 -19.17
C ILE A 75 0.03 4.86 -18.79
N PRO A 76 0.57 5.93 -18.18
CA PRO A 76 1.98 6.03 -17.79
C PRO A 76 2.41 5.09 -16.65
N SER A 77 1.54 4.21 -16.18
CA SER A 77 1.73 3.24 -15.09
C SER A 77 0.72 2.10 -15.30
N GLY A 78 0.77 1.04 -14.50
CA GLY A 78 -0.23 -0.02 -14.56
C GLY A 78 0.28 -1.33 -15.16
N ASP A 79 1.55 -1.38 -15.49
CA ASP A 79 2.23 -2.59 -15.95
C ASP A 79 2.29 -3.70 -14.87
N ASP A 80 2.13 -3.34 -13.62
CA ASP A 80 2.09 -4.27 -12.49
C ASP A 80 0.67 -4.38 -11.87
N ASP A 81 0.08 -3.27 -11.44
CA ASP A 81 -1.19 -3.29 -10.72
C ASP A 81 -2.39 -3.56 -11.64
N LEU A 82 -2.53 -2.86 -12.76
CA LEU A 82 -3.65 -3.06 -13.68
C LEU A 82 -3.58 -4.41 -14.37
N PHE A 83 -2.37 -4.82 -14.76
CA PHE A 83 -2.18 -6.14 -15.36
C PHE A 83 -2.60 -7.25 -14.40
N ILE A 84 -2.17 -7.20 -13.13
CA ILE A 84 -2.58 -8.18 -12.12
C ILE A 84 -4.08 -8.10 -11.83
N ASN A 85 -4.68 -6.91 -11.81
CA ASN A 85 -6.12 -6.75 -11.66
C ASN A 85 -6.94 -7.47 -12.74
N GLU A 86 -6.40 -7.53 -13.97
CA GLU A 86 -7.05 -8.22 -15.09
C GLU A 86 -6.90 -9.72 -15.04
N ILE A 87 -5.66 -10.23 -14.78
CA ILE A 87 -5.35 -11.66 -14.95
C ILE A 87 -5.53 -12.47 -13.67
N SER A 88 -5.73 -11.81 -12.51
CA SER A 88 -5.91 -12.50 -11.24
C SER A 88 -7.30 -13.12 -11.10
N SER A 89 -7.33 -14.31 -10.54
CA SER A 89 -8.53 -15.02 -10.10
C SER A 89 -8.37 -15.52 -8.67
N ASN A 90 -9.44 -16.01 -8.08
CA ASN A 90 -9.43 -16.54 -6.71
C ASN A 90 -8.47 -17.74 -6.55
N GLU A 91 -8.15 -18.41 -7.65
CA GLU A 91 -7.43 -19.68 -7.62
C GLU A 91 -5.98 -19.58 -8.11
N ASN A 92 -5.63 -18.54 -8.89
CA ASN A 92 -4.35 -18.51 -9.59
C ASN A 92 -3.25 -17.69 -8.91
N VAL A 93 -3.52 -17.06 -7.75
CA VAL A 93 -2.58 -16.20 -7.04
C VAL A 93 -2.02 -16.89 -5.81
N SER A 94 -0.73 -16.69 -5.54
CA SER A 94 -0.05 -17.05 -4.29
C SER A 94 0.76 -15.87 -3.77
N ILE A 95 1.03 -15.89 -2.46
CA ILE A 95 1.82 -14.88 -1.76
C ILE A 95 3.13 -15.50 -1.29
N ASN A 96 4.24 -14.81 -1.49
CA ASN A 96 5.53 -15.23 -0.97
C ASN A 96 6.06 -14.21 0.06
N LEU A 97 5.96 -14.55 1.34
CA LEU A 97 6.44 -13.75 2.47
C LEU A 97 7.73 -14.30 3.11
N ARG A 98 8.53 -15.05 2.37
CA ARG A 98 9.85 -15.49 2.86
C ARG A 98 10.84 -14.32 2.72
N ASN A 99 11.53 -13.96 3.79
CA ASN A 99 12.50 -12.85 3.78
C ASN A 99 13.57 -13.01 2.69
N THR A 100 13.96 -14.26 2.38
CA THR A 100 14.91 -14.59 1.31
C THR A 100 14.38 -14.31 -0.10
N SER A 101 13.09 -14.05 -0.27
CA SER A 101 12.47 -13.71 -1.54
C SER A 101 12.22 -12.22 -1.73
N PHE A 102 12.51 -11.40 -0.71
CA PHE A 102 12.30 -9.97 -0.80
C PHE A 102 13.30 -9.33 -1.75
N THR A 103 12.84 -8.47 -2.62
CA THR A 103 13.69 -7.60 -3.44
C THR A 103 13.94 -6.29 -2.70
N VAL A 104 15.10 -5.69 -2.97
CA VAL A 104 15.49 -4.41 -2.35
C VAL A 104 15.71 -3.39 -3.47
N SER A 105 15.05 -2.25 -3.36
CA SER A 105 15.18 -1.12 -4.31
C SER A 105 15.71 0.12 -3.59
N GLU A 106 16.34 1.02 -4.35
CA GLU A 106 16.71 2.33 -3.84
C GLU A 106 15.47 3.21 -3.67
N PRO A 107 15.30 3.90 -2.53
CA PRO A 107 14.21 4.85 -2.33
C PRO A 107 14.49 6.17 -3.03
N GLU A 108 13.46 6.97 -3.25
CA GLU A 108 13.62 8.36 -3.69
C GLU A 108 14.44 9.16 -2.67
N SER A 109 15.32 10.02 -3.16
CA SER A 109 16.26 10.78 -2.34
C SER A 109 15.68 12.08 -1.76
N ASN A 110 14.59 12.59 -2.33
CA ASN A 110 13.92 13.79 -1.88
C ASN A 110 12.39 13.65 -1.92
N TYR A 111 11.73 14.54 -1.19
CA TYR A 111 10.28 14.47 -1.00
C TYR A 111 9.50 14.80 -2.28
N TYR A 112 10.03 15.67 -3.13
CA TYR A 112 9.37 16.05 -4.38
C TYR A 112 9.29 14.88 -5.36
N ASP A 113 10.38 14.14 -5.55
CA ASP A 113 10.41 12.97 -6.44
C ASP A 113 9.52 11.86 -5.89
N TRP A 114 9.48 11.68 -4.56
CA TRP A 114 8.54 10.74 -3.94
C TRP A 114 7.08 11.12 -4.19
N ILE A 115 6.69 12.41 -4.05
CA ILE A 115 5.34 12.87 -4.42
C ILE A 115 5.06 12.57 -5.90
N LYS A 116 6.01 12.86 -6.79
CA LYS A 116 5.86 12.60 -8.23
C LYS A 116 5.63 11.12 -8.52
N GLN A 117 6.39 10.24 -7.87
CA GLN A 117 6.23 8.78 -7.96
C GLN A 117 4.84 8.36 -7.45
N LYS A 118 4.39 8.84 -6.29
CA LYS A 118 3.08 8.52 -5.72
C LYS A 118 1.92 8.99 -6.59
N ARG A 119 2.02 10.18 -7.14
CA ARG A 119 1.00 10.72 -8.07
C ARG A 119 0.85 9.85 -9.30
N ARG A 120 1.96 9.36 -9.88
CA ARG A 120 1.93 8.43 -11.01
C ARG A 120 1.16 7.15 -10.66
N HIS A 121 1.43 6.55 -9.49
CA HIS A 121 0.72 5.35 -9.03
C HIS A 121 -0.76 5.61 -8.73
N LEU A 122 -1.13 6.80 -8.25
CA LEU A 122 -2.53 7.15 -8.00
C LEU A 122 -3.38 7.26 -9.29
N THR A 123 -2.77 7.43 -10.46
CA THR A 123 -3.53 7.48 -11.72
C THR A 123 -4.21 6.15 -12.05
N THR A 124 -3.61 5.03 -11.71
CA THR A 124 -4.13 3.68 -11.97
C THR A 124 -5.30 3.31 -11.07
N SER A 125 -5.32 3.83 -9.83
CA SER A 125 -6.38 3.52 -8.86
C SER A 125 -7.80 3.87 -9.35
N LYS A 126 -7.92 4.83 -10.25
CA LYS A 126 -9.20 5.20 -10.90
C LYS A 126 -9.79 4.07 -11.74
N LEU A 127 -8.96 3.15 -12.20
CA LEU A 127 -9.31 2.05 -13.08
C LEU A 127 -9.62 0.75 -12.34
N TYR A 128 -9.40 0.72 -11.02
CA TYR A 128 -9.77 -0.44 -10.21
C TYR A 128 -11.27 -0.67 -10.18
N LYS A 129 -11.67 -1.93 -9.98
CA LYS A 129 -13.09 -2.32 -9.84
C LYS A 129 -13.76 -1.51 -8.71
N PRO A 130 -15.03 -1.08 -8.85
CA PRO A 130 -15.71 -0.24 -7.85
C PRO A 130 -15.68 -0.82 -6.43
N GLN A 131 -15.86 -2.12 -6.30
CA GLN A 131 -15.76 -2.82 -5.02
C GLN A 131 -14.38 -2.65 -4.37
N ILE A 132 -13.31 -2.79 -5.15
CA ILE A 132 -11.94 -2.60 -4.65
C ILE A 132 -11.72 -1.15 -4.19
N LYS A 133 -12.18 -0.17 -5.00
CA LYS A 133 -12.08 1.25 -4.62
C LYS A 133 -12.80 1.55 -3.31
N LEU A 134 -14.00 1.00 -3.12
CA LEU A 134 -14.76 1.15 -1.88
C LEU A 134 -13.97 0.58 -0.68
N LEU A 135 -13.51 -0.66 -0.79
CA LEU A 135 -12.75 -1.32 0.28
C LEU A 135 -11.43 -0.59 0.60
N LEU A 136 -10.72 -0.11 -0.45
CA LEU A 136 -9.50 0.67 -0.27
C LEU A 136 -9.76 2.02 0.43
N ALA A 137 -10.92 2.62 0.22
CA ALA A 137 -11.31 3.87 0.85
C ALA A 137 -11.68 3.70 2.34
N LEU A 138 -12.06 2.50 2.79
CA LEU A 138 -12.49 2.28 4.19
C LEU A 138 -11.39 2.63 5.20
N TYR A 139 -10.13 2.28 4.93
CA TYR A 139 -9.02 2.56 5.83
C TYR A 139 -8.80 4.07 6.06
N PRO A 140 -8.56 4.91 5.04
CA PRO A 140 -8.40 6.34 5.25
C PRO A 140 -9.66 7.00 5.81
N LEU A 141 -10.86 6.61 5.37
CA LEU A 141 -12.13 7.15 5.88
C LEU A 141 -12.32 6.84 7.37
N SER A 142 -12.08 5.61 7.80
CA SER A 142 -12.20 5.25 9.22
C SER A 142 -11.20 6.03 10.09
N ASN A 143 -9.99 6.26 9.60
CA ASN A 143 -9.01 7.09 10.30
C ASN A 143 -9.47 8.55 10.42
N ILE A 144 -9.97 9.13 9.33
CA ILE A 144 -10.50 10.51 9.34
C ILE A 144 -11.66 10.63 10.32
N ILE A 145 -12.64 9.73 10.23
CA ILE A 145 -13.81 9.72 11.11
C ILE A 145 -13.37 9.58 12.57
N PHE A 146 -12.43 8.69 12.87
CA PHE A 146 -11.91 8.51 14.22
C PHE A 146 -11.32 9.81 14.77
N TRP A 147 -10.38 10.43 14.03
CA TRP A 147 -9.73 11.65 14.52
C TRP A 147 -10.69 12.84 14.62
N LEU A 148 -11.61 13.00 13.67
CA LEU A 148 -12.67 14.01 13.75
C LEU A 148 -13.58 13.77 14.97
N SER A 149 -13.95 12.53 15.25
CA SER A 149 -14.77 12.20 16.43
C SER A 149 -14.05 12.55 17.73
N ILE A 150 -12.75 12.23 17.85
CA ILE A 150 -11.95 12.59 19.03
C ILE A 150 -11.91 14.12 19.23
N ILE A 151 -11.68 14.88 18.15
CA ILE A 151 -11.65 16.35 18.20
C ILE A 151 -13.01 16.89 18.63
N LEU A 152 -14.11 16.41 18.05
CA LEU A 152 -15.46 16.86 18.40
C LEU A 152 -15.80 16.55 19.86
N LEU A 153 -15.52 15.34 20.33
CA LEU A 153 -15.77 14.97 21.73
C LEU A 153 -14.95 15.81 22.70
N PHE A 154 -13.73 16.17 22.33
CA PHE A 154 -12.89 17.08 23.12
C PHE A 154 -13.49 18.50 23.18
N VAL A 155 -13.92 19.05 22.03
CA VAL A 155 -14.54 20.39 21.95
C VAL A 155 -15.84 20.46 22.74
N PHE A 156 -16.65 19.40 22.74
CA PHE A 156 -17.89 19.31 23.50
C PHE A 156 -17.69 18.95 24.98
N ASN A 157 -16.46 19.02 25.49
CA ASN A 157 -16.11 18.70 26.89
C ASN A 157 -16.61 17.33 27.36
N PHE A 158 -16.59 16.33 26.47
CA PHE A 158 -16.90 14.97 26.84
C PHE A 158 -15.87 14.43 27.85
N SER A 159 -16.24 13.43 28.64
CA SER A 159 -15.38 12.86 29.69
C SER A 159 -13.95 12.58 29.19
N GLN A 160 -12.97 13.32 29.70
CA GLN A 160 -11.56 13.19 29.33
C GLN A 160 -11.01 11.79 29.61
N ASN A 161 -11.45 11.14 30.68
CA ASN A 161 -11.03 9.79 31.04
C ASN A 161 -11.44 8.77 29.97
N ILE A 162 -12.64 8.92 29.40
CA ILE A 162 -13.13 8.04 28.33
C ILE A 162 -12.33 8.31 27.04
N LEU A 163 -12.06 9.56 26.71
CA LEU A 163 -11.24 9.90 25.53
C LEU A 163 -9.84 9.30 25.63
N ILE A 164 -9.19 9.43 26.78
CA ILE A 164 -7.89 8.84 27.05
C ILE A 164 -7.95 7.31 26.90
N ALA A 165 -8.98 6.67 27.47
CA ALA A 165 -9.15 5.21 27.37
C ALA A 165 -9.29 4.76 25.90
N ILE A 166 -10.09 5.46 25.09
CA ILE A 166 -10.25 5.17 23.65
C ILE A 166 -8.91 5.30 22.91
N LEU A 167 -8.13 6.35 23.16
CA LEU A 167 -6.82 6.55 22.56
C LEU A 167 -5.82 5.46 22.96
N LEU A 168 -5.81 5.06 24.24
CA LEU A 168 -4.94 3.98 24.72
C LEU A 168 -5.32 2.63 24.11
N ILE A 169 -6.61 2.30 24.00
CA ILE A 169 -7.08 1.07 23.34
C ILE A 169 -6.67 1.05 21.88
N ARG A 170 -6.84 2.16 21.15
CA ARG A 170 -6.39 2.28 19.76
C ARG A 170 -4.88 2.06 19.64
N LEU A 171 -4.11 2.74 20.49
CA LEU A 171 -2.65 2.64 20.48
C LEU A 171 -2.18 1.23 20.78
N LEU A 172 -2.75 0.59 21.80
CA LEU A 172 -2.45 -0.79 22.17
C LEU A 172 -2.75 -1.76 21.01
N ASN A 173 -3.94 -1.64 20.41
CA ASN A 173 -4.32 -2.46 19.25
C ASN A 173 -3.37 -2.26 18.07
N SER A 174 -2.96 -1.01 17.78
CA SER A 174 -1.99 -0.71 16.74
C SER A 174 -0.62 -1.35 17.01
N TYR A 175 -0.11 -1.29 18.25
CA TYR A 175 1.14 -1.93 18.62
C TYR A 175 1.07 -3.46 18.52
N ILE A 176 0.00 -4.08 19.01
CA ILE A 176 -0.18 -5.54 18.94
C ILE A 176 -0.22 -6.00 17.47
N SER A 177 -1.04 -5.36 16.63
CA SER A 177 -1.20 -5.74 15.23
C SER A 177 0.09 -5.56 14.44
N ASN A 178 0.77 -4.41 14.60
CA ASN A 178 1.98 -4.10 13.85
C ASN A 178 3.21 -4.89 14.31
N TYR A 179 3.24 -5.44 15.53
CA TYR A 179 4.37 -6.22 16.03
C TYR A 179 4.73 -7.39 15.09
N PHE A 180 3.76 -8.22 14.78
CA PHE A 180 3.98 -9.40 13.93
C PHE A 180 4.18 -9.02 12.46
N LEU A 181 3.41 -8.04 11.97
CA LEU A 181 3.46 -7.61 10.58
C LEU A 181 4.81 -6.96 10.24
N MET A 182 5.32 -6.07 11.10
CA MET A 182 6.61 -5.40 10.88
C MET A 182 7.79 -6.35 10.99
N LYS A 183 7.74 -7.33 11.90
CA LYS A 183 8.73 -8.42 11.93
C LYS A 183 8.69 -9.24 10.65
N LYS A 184 7.50 -9.58 10.16
CA LYS A 184 7.33 -10.40 8.98
C LYS A 184 7.83 -9.71 7.71
N LEU A 185 7.64 -8.40 7.58
CA LEU A 185 8.03 -7.61 6.42
C LEU A 185 9.37 -6.88 6.57
N ASP A 186 10.15 -7.24 7.59
CA ASP A 186 11.52 -6.73 7.80
C ASP A 186 11.61 -5.19 7.88
N VAL A 187 10.67 -4.59 8.65
CA VAL A 187 10.62 -3.14 8.95
C VAL A 187 10.44 -2.87 10.45
N PHE A 188 10.90 -3.78 11.30
CA PHE A 188 10.71 -3.72 12.75
C PHE A 188 11.43 -2.53 13.40
N ASP A 189 12.42 -1.96 12.75
CA ASP A 189 13.08 -0.73 13.18
C ASP A 189 12.12 0.49 13.23
N LEU A 190 10.99 0.43 12.53
CA LEU A 190 9.95 1.46 12.55
C LEU A 190 8.91 1.26 13.66
N TYR A 191 8.96 0.13 14.38
CA TYR A 191 7.92 -0.31 15.30
C TYR A 191 7.63 0.71 16.41
N LEU A 192 8.63 1.28 17.05
CA LEU A 192 8.41 2.23 18.16
C LEU A 192 7.81 3.56 17.69
N ILE A 193 8.10 3.97 16.46
CA ILE A 193 7.68 5.27 15.92
C ILE A 193 6.48 5.17 14.96
N HIS A 194 5.95 3.95 14.74
CA HIS A 194 4.90 3.76 13.74
C HIS A 194 3.62 4.59 13.98
N PRO A 195 3.18 4.90 15.23
CA PRO A 195 1.99 5.74 15.40
C PRO A 195 2.21 7.17 14.87
N LEU A 196 3.42 7.70 15.04
CA LEU A 196 3.79 8.99 14.46
C LEU A 196 3.86 8.92 12.94
N LEU A 197 4.45 7.85 12.40
CA LEU A 197 4.51 7.64 10.94
C LEU A 197 3.11 7.46 10.34
N GLU A 198 2.18 6.80 11.03
CA GLU A 198 0.78 6.65 10.61
C GLU A 198 0.09 8.02 10.49
N PHE A 199 0.29 8.89 11.49
CA PHE A 199 -0.26 10.24 11.46
C PHE A 199 0.31 11.08 10.30
N ILE A 200 1.63 11.07 10.11
CA ILE A 200 2.29 11.77 9.00
C ILE A 200 1.85 11.17 7.65
N HIS A 201 1.70 9.85 7.57
CA HIS A 201 1.23 9.18 6.36
C HIS A 201 -0.19 9.63 5.99
N LEU A 202 -1.09 9.78 6.96
CA LEU A 202 -2.43 10.31 6.72
C LEU A 202 -2.37 11.71 6.08
N ILE A 203 -1.54 12.61 6.62
CA ILE A 203 -1.33 13.95 6.05
C ILE A 203 -0.77 13.85 4.61
N ASN A 204 0.21 12.98 4.39
CA ASN A 204 0.79 12.78 3.06
C ASN A 204 -0.24 12.27 2.05
N GLN A 205 -1.17 11.41 2.43
CA GLN A 205 -2.26 10.98 1.55
C GLN A 205 -3.12 12.16 1.08
N PHE A 206 -3.46 13.09 1.97
CA PHE A 206 -4.17 14.32 1.57
C PHE A 206 -3.33 15.14 0.58
N ILE A 207 -2.05 15.32 0.85
CA ILE A 207 -1.12 16.04 -0.03
C ILE A 207 -1.08 15.39 -1.42
N PHE A 208 -0.90 14.07 -1.50
CA PHE A 208 -0.84 13.36 -2.78
C PHE A 208 -2.13 13.48 -3.58
N HIS A 209 -3.29 13.35 -2.93
CA HIS A 209 -4.59 13.50 -3.58
C HIS A 209 -4.84 14.94 -4.05
N PHE A 210 -4.51 15.94 -3.23
CA PHE A 210 -4.63 17.35 -3.57
C PHE A 210 -3.79 17.71 -4.81
N PHE A 211 -2.51 17.33 -4.81
CA PHE A 211 -1.65 17.53 -5.98
C PHE A 211 -2.11 16.74 -7.21
N ASN A 212 -2.76 15.61 -7.04
CA ASN A 212 -3.31 14.84 -8.16
C ASN A 212 -4.56 15.50 -8.78
N ILE A 213 -5.33 16.26 -8.00
CA ILE A 213 -6.50 17.03 -8.49
C ILE A 213 -6.05 18.27 -9.26
N ILE A 214 -5.09 19.03 -8.72
CA ILE A 214 -4.66 20.32 -9.30
C ILE A 214 -3.80 20.14 -10.54
N SER A 215 -3.02 19.11 -10.62
CA SER A 215 -2.11 18.89 -11.75
C SER A 215 -2.83 18.29 -12.94
N LYS A 216 -2.74 18.97 -14.09
CA LYS A 216 -3.12 18.44 -15.40
C LYS A 216 -2.42 17.09 -15.66
N LYS A 217 -3.11 16.18 -16.38
CA LYS A 217 -2.62 14.84 -16.75
C LYS A 217 -1.13 14.86 -17.12
N ASN A 218 -0.32 14.06 -16.43
CA ASN A 218 1.02 13.75 -16.90
C ASN A 218 0.88 12.91 -18.17
N THR A 219 1.14 13.52 -19.31
CA THR A 219 1.42 12.81 -20.55
C THR A 219 2.90 12.44 -20.54
N TRP A 220 3.25 11.30 -21.18
CA TRP A 220 4.64 11.01 -21.50
C TRP A 220 5.19 12.15 -22.36
N ASN A 221 6.19 12.87 -21.87
CA ASN A 221 7.08 13.71 -22.66
C ASN A 221 8.42 13.01 -22.73
#